data_bd5a02b4d211535c01c763206f3868ea
#
_entry.id   bd5a02b4d211535c01c763206f3868ea
#
_cell.length_a   1.000
_cell.length_b   1.000
_cell.length_c   1.000
_cell.angle_alpha   90.00
_cell.angle_beta   90.00
_cell.angle_gamma   90.00
#
_symmetry.space_group_name_H-M   'P 1'
#
loop_
_entity.id
_entity.type
_entity.pdbx_description
1 polymer ?
#
loop_
_entity_poly.entity_id
_entity_poly.type
_entity_poly.pdbx_seq_one_letter_code
_entity_poly.pdbx_strand_id
1 'polypeptide(L)'
;MANWCDFRMMVRGKSESVDTFYKYLTDYDHSPKYFARIFDANIDSESVDDGGLKKMKVFGDCAWSVYCCMCEGSYTYYTDSHESDPKLTCLREATEELQLEVEIKSEEPGMGFWEHFHYKNGECLCNDTGDLMSEGFDMEDAA
;
A
#
# COMPACT_ATOMS: atom_id res chain seq x y z
N MET A 1 1.33 21.59 3.07
CA MET A 1 2.26 20.56 2.57
C MET A 1 2.09 19.29 3.39
N ALA A 2 1.95 18.16 2.74
CA ALA A 2 1.78 16.89 3.44
C ALA A 2 3.13 16.40 3.99
N ASN A 3 3.11 15.74 5.15
CA ASN A 3 4.27 15.00 5.63
C ASN A 3 4.47 13.78 4.74
N TRP A 4 5.70 13.34 4.60
CA TRP A 4 6.04 12.16 3.81
C TRP A 4 6.05 10.93 4.71
N CYS A 5 5.34 9.90 4.29
CA CYS A 5 5.29 8.63 4.97
C CYS A 5 6.01 7.58 4.13
N ASP A 6 7.09 7.03 4.66
CA ASP A 6 7.88 6.01 3.98
C ASP A 6 7.24 4.64 4.19
N PHE A 7 7.16 3.82 3.14
CA PHE A 7 6.60 2.49 3.27
C PHE A 7 7.46 1.42 2.59
N ARG A 8 7.32 0.20 3.12
CA ARG A 8 7.82 -1.02 2.50
C ARG A 8 6.66 -1.99 2.39
N MET A 9 6.55 -2.63 1.23
CA MET A 9 5.39 -3.40 0.88
C MET A 9 5.80 -4.71 0.22
N MET A 10 5.11 -5.79 0.58
CA MET A 10 5.18 -7.06 -0.13
C MET A 10 3.84 -7.28 -0.81
N VAL A 11 3.88 -7.66 -2.09
CA VAL A 11 2.70 -7.99 -2.88
C VAL A 11 2.89 -9.38 -3.45
N ARG A 12 1.93 -10.26 -3.24
CA ARG A 12 2.03 -11.66 -3.71
C ARG A 12 0.73 -12.14 -4.32
N GLY A 13 0.84 -12.83 -5.45
CA GLY A 13 -0.28 -13.42 -6.17
C GLY A 13 0.13 -13.79 -7.57
N LYS A 14 -0.88 -13.93 -8.46
CA LYS A 14 -0.59 -14.19 -9.87
C LYS A 14 0.21 -13.05 -10.46
N SER A 15 1.17 -13.37 -11.33
CA SER A 15 2.09 -12.39 -11.89
C SER A 15 1.36 -11.19 -12.52
N GLU A 16 0.32 -11.43 -13.32
CA GLU A 16 -0.46 -10.35 -13.94
C GLU A 16 -1.12 -9.45 -12.90
N SER A 17 -1.64 -10.03 -11.84
CA SER A 17 -2.31 -9.28 -10.77
C SER A 17 -1.33 -8.42 -9.98
N VAL A 18 -0.15 -8.96 -9.70
CA VAL A 18 0.91 -8.21 -9.00
C VAL A 18 1.35 -7.02 -9.86
N ASP A 19 1.55 -7.23 -11.15
CA ASP A 19 1.93 -6.16 -12.07
C ASP A 19 0.85 -5.08 -12.19
N THR A 20 -0.41 -5.49 -12.20
CA THR A 20 -1.55 -4.55 -12.21
C THR A 20 -1.58 -3.71 -10.93
N PHE A 21 -1.35 -4.34 -9.79
CA PHE A 21 -1.30 -3.63 -8.51
C PHE A 21 -0.19 -2.58 -8.51
N TYR A 22 0.96 -2.91 -9.06
CA TYR A 22 2.07 -1.95 -9.16
C TYR A 22 1.68 -0.73 -9.99
N LYS A 23 0.92 -0.92 -11.06
CA LYS A 23 0.40 0.19 -11.86
C LYS A 23 -0.56 1.08 -11.06
N TYR A 24 -1.33 0.50 -10.14
CA TYR A 24 -2.19 1.30 -9.25
C TYR A 24 -1.38 2.25 -8.36
N LEU A 25 -0.11 1.91 -8.10
CA LEU A 25 0.78 2.77 -7.32
C LEU A 25 1.52 3.80 -8.17
N THR A 26 1.75 3.52 -9.46
CA THR A 26 2.71 4.28 -10.26
C THR A 26 2.14 4.93 -11.51
N ASP A 27 1.04 4.43 -12.05
CA ASP A 27 0.50 4.92 -13.34
C ASP A 27 -0.88 5.55 -13.14
N TYR A 28 -0.89 6.65 -12.45
CA TYR A 28 -2.09 7.41 -12.14
C TYR A 28 -2.95 7.73 -13.38
N ASP A 29 -2.32 8.11 -14.49
CA ASP A 29 -3.03 8.61 -15.67
C ASP A 29 -3.64 7.50 -16.52
N HIS A 30 -3.02 6.34 -16.59
CA HIS A 30 -3.38 5.28 -17.54
C HIS A 30 -3.97 4.04 -16.87
N SER A 31 -3.76 3.88 -15.57
CA SER A 31 -4.29 2.74 -14.84
C SER A 31 -5.81 2.85 -14.69
N PRO A 32 -6.55 1.74 -14.77
CA PRO A 32 -8.01 1.77 -14.54
C PRO A 32 -8.36 2.16 -13.11
N LYS A 33 -7.44 1.95 -12.16
CA LYS A 33 -7.59 2.34 -10.77
C LYS A 33 -6.26 2.86 -10.23
N TYR A 34 -6.30 3.60 -9.11
CA TYR A 34 -5.09 4.11 -8.48
C TYR A 34 -5.29 4.33 -6.98
N PHE A 35 -4.19 4.32 -6.24
CA PHE A 35 -4.17 4.72 -4.84
C PHE A 35 -3.92 6.22 -4.72
N ALA A 36 -4.55 6.83 -3.71
CA ALA A 36 -4.46 8.27 -3.50
C ALA A 36 -3.05 8.70 -3.09
N ARG A 37 -2.56 9.75 -3.72
CA ARG A 37 -1.39 10.52 -3.28
C ARG A 37 -0.13 9.70 -2.97
N ILE A 38 0.18 8.77 -3.83
CA ILE A 38 1.46 8.06 -3.79
C ILE A 38 2.48 8.95 -4.50
N PHE A 39 3.54 9.34 -3.80
CA PHE A 39 4.57 10.20 -4.37
C PHE A 39 5.59 9.42 -5.17
N ASP A 40 5.95 8.23 -4.68
CA ASP A 40 6.97 7.41 -5.30
C ASP A 40 6.75 5.95 -4.92
N ALA A 41 7.05 5.04 -5.84
CA ALA A 41 7.02 3.61 -5.58
C ALA A 41 8.00 2.93 -6.52
N ASN A 42 8.88 2.10 -5.95
CA ASN A 42 9.98 1.46 -6.66
C ASN A 42 10.04 -0.02 -6.31
N ILE A 43 10.31 -0.85 -7.31
CA ILE A 43 10.49 -2.27 -7.10
C ILE A 43 11.88 -2.50 -6.50
N ASP A 44 11.92 -3.15 -5.33
CA ASP A 44 13.16 -3.56 -4.68
C ASP A 44 13.58 -4.96 -5.16
N SER A 45 12.62 -5.87 -5.26
CA SER A 45 12.89 -7.22 -5.74
C SER A 45 11.63 -7.88 -6.29
N GLU A 46 11.82 -8.85 -7.18
CA GLU A 46 10.74 -9.66 -7.73
C GLU A 46 11.20 -11.09 -7.82
N SER A 47 10.30 -12.04 -7.57
CA SER A 47 10.55 -13.46 -7.80
C SER A 47 9.24 -14.13 -8.22
N VAL A 48 9.36 -15.16 -9.06
CA VAL A 48 8.22 -15.96 -9.52
C VAL A 48 8.52 -17.42 -9.17
N ASP A 49 7.59 -18.09 -8.51
CA ASP A 49 7.77 -19.50 -8.16
C ASP A 49 7.36 -20.43 -9.31
N ASP A 50 7.51 -21.73 -9.10
CA ASP A 50 7.19 -22.75 -10.12
C ASP A 50 5.71 -22.81 -10.46
N GLY A 51 4.85 -22.33 -9.57
CA GLY A 51 3.40 -22.26 -9.78
C GLY A 51 2.93 -20.99 -10.47
N GLY A 52 3.85 -20.09 -10.84
CA GLY A 52 3.50 -18.83 -11.49
C GLY A 52 3.07 -17.73 -10.52
N LEU A 53 3.24 -17.92 -9.24
CA LEU A 53 2.97 -16.88 -8.23
C LEU A 53 4.17 -15.94 -8.12
N LYS A 54 3.90 -14.65 -8.20
CA LYS A 54 4.90 -13.60 -8.10
C LYS A 54 4.89 -12.98 -6.72
N LYS A 55 6.07 -12.73 -6.19
CA LYS A 55 6.27 -11.93 -4.98
C LYS A 55 7.09 -10.72 -5.35
N MET A 56 6.54 -9.54 -5.11
CA MET A 56 7.20 -8.26 -5.40
C MET A 56 7.38 -7.50 -4.11
N LYS A 57 8.56 -6.96 -3.89
CA LYS A 57 8.83 -6.04 -2.79
C LYS A 57 8.97 -4.65 -3.35
N VAL A 58 8.26 -3.71 -2.74
CA VAL A 58 8.16 -2.31 -3.19
C VAL A 58 8.49 -1.41 -2.02
N PHE A 59 9.18 -0.31 -2.30
CA PHE A 59 9.39 0.74 -1.31
C PHE A 59 9.02 2.09 -1.94
N GLY A 60 8.60 3.02 -1.10
CA GLY A 60 8.21 4.33 -1.61
C GLY A 60 7.72 5.27 -0.53
N ASP A 61 7.05 6.32 -0.97
CA ASP A 61 6.54 7.38 -0.10
C ASP A 61 5.11 7.73 -0.49
N CYS A 62 4.32 8.12 0.50
CA CYS A 62 2.98 8.63 0.28
C CYS A 62 2.69 9.79 1.22
N ALA A 63 1.56 10.47 0.99
CA ALA A 63 1.16 11.64 1.79
C ALA A 63 0.59 11.21 3.13
N TRP A 64 1.11 11.75 4.23
CA TRP A 64 0.61 11.61 5.61
C TRP A 64 0.77 10.21 6.19
N SER A 65 0.10 9.21 5.63
CA SER A 65 0.11 7.85 6.15
C SER A 65 -0.38 6.87 5.08
N VAL A 66 -0.04 5.60 5.24
CA VAL A 66 -0.60 4.54 4.41
C VAL A 66 -2.12 4.46 4.61
N TYR A 67 -2.58 4.65 5.85
CA TYR A 67 -4.01 4.70 6.14
C TYR A 67 -4.72 5.74 5.28
N CYS A 68 -4.18 6.96 5.22
CA CYS A 68 -4.78 8.04 4.45
C CYS A 68 -4.83 7.79 2.95
N CYS A 69 -3.84 7.10 2.42
CA CYS A 69 -3.69 6.91 0.97
C CYS A 69 -4.27 5.61 0.45
N MET A 70 -4.30 4.56 1.26
CA MET A 70 -4.58 3.21 0.79
C MET A 70 -5.72 2.50 1.52
N CYS A 71 -6.26 3.06 2.60
CA CYS A 71 -7.30 2.40 3.38
C CYS A 71 -8.66 3.02 3.15
N GLU A 72 -9.69 2.19 3.12
CA GLU A 72 -11.06 2.66 3.00
C GLU A 72 -11.47 3.48 4.22
N GLY A 73 -12.38 4.42 4.02
CA GLY A 73 -12.87 5.28 5.10
C GLY A 73 -11.93 6.38 5.51
N SER A 74 -10.76 6.48 4.89
CA SER A 74 -9.82 7.53 5.20
C SER A 74 -10.22 8.84 4.53
N TYR A 75 -9.74 9.93 5.09
CA TYR A 75 -10.00 11.26 4.57
C TYR A 75 -9.55 11.43 3.11
N THR A 76 -8.34 10.97 2.81
CA THR A 76 -7.75 11.15 1.48
C THR A 76 -8.37 10.24 0.43
N TYR A 77 -8.89 9.10 0.83
CA TYR A 77 -9.53 8.15 -0.06
C TYR A 77 -10.76 8.77 -0.75
N TYR A 78 -11.47 9.64 -0.06
CA TYR A 78 -12.68 10.29 -0.61
C TYR A 78 -12.40 11.56 -1.39
N THR A 79 -11.15 11.90 -1.57
CA THR A 79 -10.64 13.07 -2.30
C THR A 79 -10.92 14.42 -1.64
N ASP A 80 -10.11 15.41 -1.99
CA ASP A 80 -10.22 16.78 -1.46
C ASP A 80 -11.47 17.50 -1.96
N SER A 81 -12.08 17.04 -3.04
CA SER A 81 -13.27 17.64 -3.61
C SER A 81 -14.57 17.14 -2.98
N HIS A 82 -14.48 16.27 -2.01
CA HIS A 82 -15.62 15.62 -1.35
C HIS A 82 -16.45 14.73 -2.28
N GLU A 83 -15.96 14.49 -3.49
CA GLU A 83 -16.55 13.53 -4.42
C GLU A 83 -15.58 12.38 -4.59
N SER A 84 -16.07 11.16 -4.43
CA SER A 84 -15.23 9.99 -4.64
C SER A 84 -14.93 9.84 -6.13
N ASP A 85 -13.66 9.79 -6.50
CA ASP A 85 -13.25 9.44 -7.85
C ASP A 85 -13.49 7.94 -8.02
N PRO A 86 -14.28 7.50 -9.03
CA PRO A 86 -14.55 6.08 -9.21
C PRO A 86 -13.31 5.23 -9.50
N LYS A 87 -12.21 5.86 -9.87
CA LYS A 87 -10.94 5.16 -10.11
C LYS A 87 -10.11 4.98 -8.84
N LEU A 88 -10.43 5.68 -7.76
CA LEU A 88 -9.74 5.48 -6.49
C LEU A 88 -10.03 4.09 -5.93
N THR A 89 -8.98 3.43 -5.46
CA THR A 89 -9.11 2.11 -4.84
C THR A 89 -8.47 2.12 -3.45
N CYS A 90 -8.70 1.05 -2.71
CA CYS A 90 -8.09 0.84 -1.40
C CYS A 90 -7.56 -0.59 -1.32
N LEU A 91 -6.80 -0.88 -0.27
CA LEU A 91 -6.20 -2.20 -0.09
C LEU A 91 -7.24 -3.32 -0.08
N ARG A 92 -8.38 -3.10 0.57
CA ARG A 92 -9.45 -4.10 0.61
C ARG A 92 -9.96 -4.42 -0.79
N GLU A 93 -10.32 -3.40 -1.55
CA GLU A 93 -10.86 -3.58 -2.90
C GLU A 93 -9.83 -4.17 -3.86
N ALA A 94 -8.61 -3.63 -3.86
CA ALA A 94 -7.56 -4.07 -4.76
C ALA A 94 -7.16 -5.53 -4.50
N THR A 95 -6.99 -5.91 -3.23
CA THR A 95 -6.61 -7.29 -2.90
C THR A 95 -7.74 -8.27 -3.19
N GLU A 96 -8.99 -7.84 -3.06
CA GLU A 96 -10.13 -8.69 -3.41
C GLU A 96 -10.26 -8.87 -4.92
N GLU A 97 -10.24 -7.78 -5.68
CA GLU A 97 -10.37 -7.83 -7.13
C GLU A 97 -9.25 -8.60 -7.80
N LEU A 98 -8.03 -8.40 -7.34
CA LEU A 98 -6.85 -9.00 -7.94
C LEU A 98 -6.43 -10.30 -7.27
N GLN A 99 -7.10 -10.70 -6.19
CA GLN A 99 -6.79 -11.89 -5.41
C GLN A 99 -5.32 -11.89 -4.96
N LEU A 100 -4.95 -10.85 -4.22
CA LEU A 100 -3.58 -10.63 -3.76
C LEU A 100 -3.46 -10.67 -2.26
N GLU A 101 -2.25 -10.96 -1.81
CA GLU A 101 -1.82 -10.71 -0.45
C GLU A 101 -0.86 -9.53 -0.45
N VAL A 102 -1.12 -8.54 0.42
CA VAL A 102 -0.30 -7.33 0.54
C VAL A 102 -0.01 -7.07 2.00
N GLU A 103 1.26 -6.94 2.33
CA GLU A 103 1.71 -6.55 3.66
C GLU A 103 2.53 -5.28 3.56
N ILE A 104 2.21 -4.28 4.40
CA ILE A 104 2.85 -2.97 4.36
C ILE A 104 3.28 -2.57 5.76
N LYS A 105 4.51 -2.09 5.87
CA LYS A 105 5.00 -1.38 7.05
C LYS A 105 5.41 0.01 6.63
N SER A 106 5.11 1.00 7.47
CA SER A 106 5.41 2.39 7.17
C SER A 106 5.87 3.13 8.41
N GLU A 107 6.57 4.24 8.21
CA GLU A 107 6.89 5.17 9.26
C GLU A 107 6.75 6.60 8.78
N GLU A 108 6.22 7.45 9.65
CA GLU A 108 6.07 8.88 9.38
C GLU A 108 6.82 9.63 10.49
N PRO A 109 8.06 10.08 10.21
CA PRO A 109 8.90 10.69 11.23
C PRO A 109 8.45 12.09 11.67
N GLY A 110 7.71 12.80 10.83
CA GLY A 110 7.22 14.13 11.18
C GLY A 110 6.24 14.13 12.34
N MET A 111 5.35 13.15 12.39
CA MET A 111 4.39 12.95 13.48
C MET A 111 4.83 11.85 14.45
N GLY A 112 5.85 11.07 14.09
CA GLY A 112 6.44 10.09 14.97
C GLY A 112 5.66 8.78 15.12
N PHE A 113 5.02 8.28 14.07
CA PHE A 113 4.27 7.03 14.16
C PHE A 113 4.71 6.01 13.11
N TRP A 114 4.33 4.77 13.36
CA TRP A 114 4.49 3.67 12.42
C TRP A 114 3.13 3.00 12.18
N GLU A 115 3.02 2.27 11.04
CA GLU A 115 1.83 1.51 10.69
C GLU A 115 2.23 0.12 10.21
N HIS A 116 1.33 -0.85 10.39
CA HIS A 116 1.47 -2.20 9.84
C HIS A 116 0.11 -2.67 9.36
N PHE A 117 -0.01 -2.93 8.06
CA PHE A 117 -1.22 -3.44 7.45
C PHE A 117 -0.93 -4.76 6.74
N HIS A 118 -1.88 -5.69 6.82
CA HIS A 118 -1.79 -6.95 6.09
C HIS A 118 -3.18 -7.29 5.58
N TYR A 119 -3.32 -7.37 4.27
CA TYR A 119 -4.57 -7.70 3.59
C TYR A 119 -4.36 -8.90 2.70
N LYS A 120 -5.40 -9.76 2.63
CA LYS A 120 -5.38 -10.92 1.75
C LYS A 120 -6.78 -11.14 1.21
N ASN A 121 -6.92 -11.11 -0.12
CA ASN A 121 -8.20 -11.36 -0.82
C ASN A 121 -9.36 -10.54 -0.24
N GLY A 122 -9.10 -9.28 0.10
CA GLY A 122 -10.10 -8.37 0.64
C GLY A 122 -10.28 -8.43 2.14
N GLU A 123 -9.58 -9.32 2.84
CA GLU A 123 -9.66 -9.44 4.29
C GLU A 123 -8.49 -8.74 4.96
N CYS A 124 -8.79 -7.93 5.98
CA CYS A 124 -7.78 -7.27 6.79
C CYS A 124 -7.31 -8.21 7.89
N LEU A 125 -6.06 -8.67 7.79
CA LEU A 125 -5.46 -9.59 8.76
C LEU A 125 -4.71 -8.86 9.87
N CYS A 126 -4.24 -7.65 9.59
CA CYS A 126 -3.51 -6.82 10.56
C CYS A 126 -3.74 -5.35 10.24
N ASN A 127 -3.96 -4.56 11.27
CA ASN A 127 -4.16 -3.13 11.17
C ASN A 127 -3.68 -2.52 12.49
N ASP A 128 -2.38 -2.24 12.57
CA ASP A 128 -1.74 -1.72 13.77
C ASP A 128 -1.03 -0.41 13.50
N THR A 129 -0.97 0.42 14.53
CA THR A 129 -0.20 1.66 14.51
C THR A 129 0.35 1.92 15.90
N GLY A 130 1.44 2.67 15.97
CA GLY A 130 2.05 3.00 17.24
C GLY A 130 3.09 4.10 17.09
N ASP A 131 3.74 4.41 18.20
CA ASP A 131 4.78 5.43 18.28
C ASP A 131 6.11 4.90 17.75
N LEU A 132 6.84 5.72 16.98
CA LEU A 132 8.19 5.36 16.53
C LEU A 132 9.17 5.18 17.67
N MET A 133 8.87 5.76 18.82
CA MET A 133 9.69 5.61 20.03
C MET A 133 9.45 4.28 20.73
N SER A 134 8.48 3.49 20.31
CA SER A 134 8.19 2.18 20.90
C SER A 134 9.20 1.14 20.45
N GLU A 135 9.58 0.26 21.37
CA GLU A 135 10.45 -0.87 21.03
C GLU A 135 9.68 -1.92 20.22
N GLY A 136 10.40 -2.63 19.36
CA GLY A 136 9.88 -3.77 18.65
C GLY A 136 9.39 -3.51 17.25
N PHE A 137 9.32 -2.25 16.81
CA PHE A 137 9.00 -1.98 15.43
C PHE A 137 10.24 -2.12 14.53
N ASP A 138 10.11 -2.89 13.47
CA ASP A 138 11.17 -3.06 12.47
C ASP A 138 10.55 -2.99 11.08
N MET A 139 10.85 -1.93 10.35
CA MET A 139 10.29 -1.69 9.03
C MET A 139 10.82 -2.69 7.98
N GLU A 140 12.01 -3.23 8.19
CA GLU A 140 12.60 -4.21 7.27
C GLU A 140 11.92 -5.57 7.33
N ASP A 141 11.13 -5.85 8.37
CA ASP A 141 10.39 -7.10 8.53
C ASP A 141 9.08 -7.15 7.74
N ALA A 142 8.79 -6.18 6.89
CA ALA A 142 7.66 -6.26 5.98
C ALA A 142 7.91 -7.40 4.99
N ALA A 143 7.11 -8.44 5.09
CA ALA A 143 7.24 -9.63 4.27
C ALA A 143 8.34 -10.56 4.72
#